data_7fcfa019cfcc0b0f02dbf23ebf1be7ec
#
_entry.id   7fcfa019cfcc0b0f02dbf23ebf1be7ec
#
_cell.length_a   1.000
_cell.length_b   1.000
_cell.length_c   1.000
_cell.angle_alpha   90.00
_cell.angle_beta   90.00
_cell.angle_gamma   90.00
#
_symmetry.space_group_name_H-M   'P 1'
#
loop_
_entity.id
_entity.type
_entity.pdbx_description
1 polymer ?
#
loop_
_entity_poly.entity_id
_entity_poly.type
_entity_poly.pdbx_seq_one_letter_code
_entity_poly.pdbx_strand_id
1 'polypeptide(L)'
;MKKEAVVISLGGSLIYPERLKRPDVKFLKKLDRFIRKIQREYHIAIVCGGGYPARMYMEPLSKKFKDGLYISRVGVGATRLNALFVSRFLKANEQIPGSARDVKRLIKKQNPVVCGALEIGRNRTTDSNAAELAGKLKARFVNLTDVKGLHDKNPKKFKNARFIREIGYNDFCSMARKVGFHSGQHFVLDLKAAEIIQKKKIPTAIIKGESFKEIQRFLKGQDFVGTLIH
;
A
#
# COMPACT_ATOMS: atom_id res chain seq x y z
N MET A 1 15.87 21.60 -8.51
CA MET A 1 15.25 21.19 -7.21
C MET A 1 15.30 19.68 -7.08
N LYS A 2 15.62 19.16 -5.89
CA LYS A 2 15.63 17.72 -5.62
C LYS A 2 14.19 17.24 -5.57
N LYS A 3 13.85 16.20 -6.37
CA LYS A 3 12.49 15.63 -6.35
C LYS A 3 12.18 15.01 -4.99
N GLU A 4 10.99 15.27 -4.45
CA GLU A 4 10.47 14.58 -3.27
C GLU A 4 10.16 13.11 -3.58
N ALA A 5 10.31 12.26 -2.57
CA ALA A 5 9.95 10.84 -2.70
C ALA A 5 8.51 10.60 -2.28
N VAL A 6 7.85 9.70 -2.97
CA VAL A 6 6.49 9.21 -2.67
C VAL A 6 6.49 7.70 -2.68
N VAL A 7 5.97 7.09 -1.62
CA VAL A 7 5.72 5.65 -1.56
C VAL A 7 4.22 5.41 -1.70
N ILE A 8 3.83 4.57 -2.64
CA ILE A 8 2.44 4.17 -2.88
C ILE A 8 2.28 2.70 -2.50
N SER A 9 1.49 2.40 -1.46
CA SER A 9 0.99 1.04 -1.22
C SER A 9 -0.16 0.79 -2.20
N LEU A 10 0.08 -0.09 -3.15
CA LEU A 10 -0.91 -0.49 -4.14
C LEU A 10 -1.59 -1.77 -3.69
N GLY A 11 -2.78 -1.66 -3.12
CA GLY A 11 -3.55 -2.80 -2.64
C GLY A 11 -3.68 -3.89 -3.69
N GLY A 12 -3.38 -5.12 -3.33
CA GLY A 12 -3.44 -6.24 -4.27
C GLY A 12 -4.84 -6.51 -4.85
N SER A 13 -5.89 -6.10 -4.15
CA SER A 13 -7.27 -6.14 -4.66
C SER A 13 -7.54 -5.16 -5.81
N LEU A 14 -6.72 -4.12 -5.96
CA LEU A 14 -6.77 -3.20 -7.10
C LEU A 14 -6.04 -3.79 -8.31
N ILE A 15 -4.99 -4.58 -8.07
CA ILE A 15 -4.22 -5.26 -9.13
C ILE A 15 -4.99 -6.46 -9.65
N TYR A 16 -5.45 -7.31 -8.72
CA TYR A 16 -6.15 -8.56 -8.99
C TYR A 16 -7.42 -8.66 -8.13
N PRO A 17 -8.51 -8.03 -8.56
CA PRO A 17 -9.79 -8.08 -7.83
C PRO A 17 -10.37 -9.49 -7.85
N GLU A 18 -10.85 -9.95 -6.69
CA GLU A 18 -11.46 -11.28 -6.57
C GLU A 18 -12.65 -11.46 -7.51
N ARG A 19 -13.49 -10.42 -7.65
CA ARG A 19 -14.65 -10.42 -8.57
C ARG A 19 -14.29 -10.66 -10.04
N LEU A 20 -13.07 -10.26 -10.47
CA LEU A 20 -12.63 -10.43 -11.86
C LEU A 20 -11.89 -11.75 -12.06
N LYS A 21 -11.33 -12.35 -11.02
CA LYS A 21 -10.45 -13.54 -11.06
C LYS A 21 -9.32 -13.42 -12.09
N ARG A 22 -8.91 -12.18 -12.38
CA ARG A 22 -7.83 -11.80 -13.31
C ARG A 22 -7.32 -10.39 -12.98
N PRO A 23 -6.12 -10.01 -13.46
CA PRO A 23 -5.62 -8.64 -13.28
C PRO A 23 -6.56 -7.60 -13.91
N ASP A 24 -6.74 -6.47 -13.23
CA ASP A 24 -7.54 -5.36 -13.75
C ASP A 24 -6.70 -4.47 -14.68
N VAL A 25 -6.63 -4.88 -15.93
CA VAL A 25 -5.88 -4.16 -16.97
C VAL A 25 -6.43 -2.74 -17.21
N LYS A 26 -7.74 -2.52 -17.01
CA LYS A 26 -8.34 -1.17 -17.14
C LYS A 26 -7.82 -0.23 -16.07
N PHE A 27 -7.78 -0.69 -14.83
CA PHE A 27 -7.19 0.05 -13.71
C PHE A 27 -5.71 0.32 -13.94
N LEU A 28 -4.92 -0.69 -14.35
CA LEU A 28 -3.49 -0.54 -14.57
C LEU A 28 -3.15 0.45 -15.71
N LYS A 29 -3.96 0.51 -16.78
CA LYS A 29 -3.82 1.52 -17.83
C LYS A 29 -4.04 2.96 -17.30
N LYS A 30 -5.01 3.13 -16.39
CA LYS A 30 -5.24 4.42 -15.73
C LYS A 30 -4.08 4.79 -14.80
N LEU A 31 -3.58 3.80 -14.04
CA LEU A 31 -2.43 3.96 -13.14
C LEU A 31 -1.18 4.36 -13.94
N ASP A 32 -0.88 3.69 -15.05
CA ASP A 32 0.28 4.02 -15.90
C ASP A 32 0.24 5.47 -16.36
N ARG A 33 -0.90 5.93 -16.89
CA ARG A 33 -1.07 7.33 -17.31
C ARG A 33 -0.84 8.32 -16.17
N PHE A 34 -1.34 7.99 -14.98
CA PHE A 34 -1.16 8.82 -13.80
C PHE A 34 0.30 8.85 -13.33
N ILE A 35 0.96 7.69 -13.23
CA ILE A 35 2.37 7.59 -12.82
C ILE A 35 3.29 8.35 -13.79
N ARG A 36 3.07 8.23 -15.11
CA ARG A 36 3.83 9.00 -16.12
C ARG A 36 3.71 10.51 -15.91
N LYS A 37 2.57 10.98 -15.42
CA LYS A 37 2.37 12.41 -15.14
C LYS A 37 3.19 12.85 -13.93
N ILE A 38 3.08 12.14 -12.79
CA ILE A 38 3.68 12.57 -11.52
C ILE A 38 5.16 12.22 -11.39
N GLN A 39 5.69 11.23 -12.12
CA GLN A 39 7.12 10.86 -12.08
C GLN A 39 8.07 11.97 -12.56
N ARG A 40 7.52 12.99 -13.23
CA ARG A 40 8.29 14.17 -13.63
C ARG A 40 8.65 15.05 -12.44
N GLU A 41 7.80 15.09 -11.42
CA GLU A 41 7.91 15.94 -10.24
C GLU A 41 8.40 15.16 -9.01
N TYR A 42 8.09 13.85 -8.92
CA TYR A 42 8.36 13.01 -7.76
C TYR A 42 9.20 11.77 -8.08
N HIS A 43 9.98 11.30 -7.11
CA HIS A 43 10.54 9.96 -7.10
C HIS A 43 9.50 8.98 -6.54
N ILE A 44 9.10 7.98 -7.31
CA ILE A 44 7.96 7.11 -6.97
C ILE A 44 8.43 5.69 -6.70
N ALA A 45 8.10 5.16 -5.52
CA ALA A 45 8.20 3.74 -5.22
C ALA A 45 6.79 3.17 -5.03
N ILE A 46 6.47 2.07 -5.71
CA ILE A 46 5.18 1.39 -5.62
C ILE A 46 5.40 0.03 -4.95
N VAL A 47 4.70 -0.22 -3.85
CA VAL A 47 4.73 -1.50 -3.13
C VAL A 47 3.43 -2.24 -3.42
N CYS A 48 3.52 -3.36 -4.14
CA CYS A 48 2.37 -4.14 -4.55
C CYS A 48 1.92 -5.12 -3.48
N GLY A 49 0.62 -5.14 -3.18
CA GLY A 49 -0.02 -6.12 -2.31
C GLY A 49 -0.27 -7.47 -3.00
N GLY A 50 -0.48 -8.52 -2.21
CA GLY A 50 -0.71 -9.87 -2.72
C GLY A 50 -2.12 -10.11 -3.28
N GLY A 51 -3.15 -9.45 -2.72
CA GLY A 51 -4.53 -9.53 -3.19
C GLY A 51 -5.17 -10.91 -3.13
N TYR A 52 -6.06 -11.18 -4.08
CA TYR A 52 -6.74 -12.45 -4.19
C TYR A 52 -5.79 -13.65 -4.39
N PRO A 53 -4.76 -13.59 -5.25
CA PRO A 53 -3.81 -14.69 -5.40
C PRO A 53 -3.13 -15.08 -4.09
N ALA A 54 -2.71 -14.10 -3.29
CA ALA A 54 -2.10 -14.39 -1.98
C ALA A 54 -3.07 -15.15 -1.06
N ARG A 55 -4.34 -14.74 -0.99
CA ARG A 55 -5.35 -15.42 -0.17
C ARG A 55 -5.60 -16.84 -0.64
N MET A 56 -5.71 -17.06 -1.96
CA MET A 56 -5.92 -18.40 -2.53
C MET A 56 -4.85 -19.40 -2.09
N TYR A 57 -3.58 -18.97 -2.01
CA TYR A 57 -2.50 -19.86 -1.58
C TYR A 57 -2.34 -19.94 -0.06
N MET A 58 -2.53 -18.82 0.65
CA MET A 58 -2.30 -18.76 2.10
C MET A 58 -3.42 -19.43 2.90
N GLU A 59 -4.68 -19.32 2.46
CA GLU A 59 -5.83 -19.86 3.20
C GLU A 59 -5.78 -21.37 3.40
N PRO A 60 -5.57 -22.22 2.36
CA PRO A 60 -5.43 -23.67 2.56
C PRO A 60 -4.23 -24.03 3.44
N LEU A 61 -3.12 -23.29 3.31
CA LEU A 61 -1.93 -23.52 4.13
C LEU A 61 -2.19 -23.18 5.59
N SER A 62 -2.89 -22.09 5.89
CA SER A 62 -3.20 -21.69 7.26
C SER A 62 -4.16 -22.63 7.97
N LYS A 63 -5.00 -23.36 7.23
CA LYS A 63 -5.89 -24.40 7.76
C LYS A 63 -5.12 -25.68 8.13
N LYS A 64 -4.05 -25.99 7.41
CA LYS A 64 -3.30 -27.24 7.56
C LYS A 64 -2.04 -27.09 8.42
N PHE A 65 -1.38 -25.95 8.37
CA PHE A 65 -0.08 -25.73 9.00
C PHE A 65 -0.12 -24.52 9.96
N LYS A 66 0.61 -24.63 11.08
CA LYS A 66 0.75 -23.55 12.07
C LYS A 66 1.99 -22.66 11.84
N ASP A 67 2.80 -22.95 10.81
CA ASP A 67 3.99 -22.17 10.47
C ASP A 67 3.61 -20.86 9.77
N GLY A 68 3.29 -19.85 10.57
CA GLY A 68 2.94 -18.51 10.07
C GLY A 68 4.07 -17.85 9.30
N LEU A 69 5.34 -18.20 9.53
CA LEU A 69 6.46 -17.64 8.77
C LEU A 69 6.49 -18.19 7.35
N TYR A 70 6.28 -19.50 7.18
CA TYR A 70 6.21 -20.12 5.85
C TYR A 70 5.02 -19.59 5.06
N ILE A 71 3.84 -19.52 5.69
CA ILE A 71 2.64 -18.93 5.07
C ILE A 71 2.89 -17.49 4.64
N SER A 72 3.57 -16.68 5.48
CA SER A 72 3.98 -15.32 5.14
C SER A 72 4.90 -15.27 3.91
N ARG A 73 5.84 -16.22 3.76
CA ARG A 73 6.70 -16.34 2.56
C ARG A 73 5.90 -16.54 1.29
N VAL A 74 4.87 -17.37 1.34
CA VAL A 74 3.96 -17.59 0.19
C VAL A 74 3.22 -16.30 -0.17
N GLY A 75 2.71 -15.58 0.83
CA GLY A 75 2.09 -14.27 0.63
C GLY A 75 3.06 -13.26 -0.01
N VAL A 76 4.32 -13.22 0.46
CA VAL A 76 5.37 -12.37 -0.14
C VAL A 76 5.64 -12.77 -1.60
N GLY A 77 5.66 -14.07 -1.92
CA GLY A 77 5.77 -14.56 -3.29
C GLY A 77 4.68 -13.98 -4.21
N ALA A 78 3.43 -13.99 -3.75
CA ALA A 78 2.31 -13.39 -4.47
C ALA A 78 2.46 -11.86 -4.66
N THR A 79 2.98 -11.13 -3.66
CA THR A 79 3.27 -9.69 -3.80
C THR A 79 4.33 -9.42 -4.87
N ARG A 80 5.36 -10.26 -4.93
CA ARG A 80 6.46 -10.14 -5.92
C ARG A 80 5.99 -10.48 -7.33
N LEU A 81 5.12 -11.48 -7.48
CA LEU A 81 4.49 -11.78 -8.77
C LEU A 81 3.66 -10.59 -9.28
N ASN A 82 2.83 -10.01 -8.41
CA ASN A 82 2.08 -8.80 -8.73
C ASN A 82 3.02 -7.63 -9.07
N ALA A 83 4.12 -7.47 -8.34
CA ALA A 83 5.10 -6.42 -8.62
C ALA A 83 5.77 -6.61 -9.98
N LEU A 84 6.13 -7.83 -10.35
CA LEU A 84 6.71 -8.14 -11.67
C LEU A 84 5.74 -7.75 -12.79
N PHE A 85 4.47 -8.13 -12.64
CA PHE A 85 3.42 -7.79 -13.60
C PHE A 85 3.20 -6.28 -13.72
N VAL A 86 3.04 -5.57 -12.58
CA VAL A 86 2.84 -4.11 -12.54
C VAL A 86 4.06 -3.39 -13.08
N SER A 87 5.27 -3.83 -12.73
CA SER A 87 6.53 -3.24 -13.21
C SER A 87 6.61 -3.29 -14.74
N ARG A 88 6.31 -4.43 -15.34
CA ARG A 88 6.27 -4.56 -16.80
C ARG A 88 5.22 -3.66 -17.43
N PHE A 89 4.06 -3.55 -16.80
CA PHE A 89 2.95 -2.72 -17.26
C PHE A 89 3.31 -1.23 -17.26
N LEU A 90 4.00 -0.76 -16.20
CA LEU A 90 4.45 0.63 -16.05
C LEU A 90 5.78 0.93 -16.76
N LYS A 91 6.39 -0.04 -17.43
CA LYS A 91 7.75 0.06 -18.01
C LYS A 91 8.77 0.54 -16.96
N ALA A 92 8.68 0.00 -15.75
CA ALA A 92 9.55 0.29 -14.61
C ALA A 92 10.76 -0.66 -14.57
N ASN A 93 11.23 -1.02 -13.37
CA ASN A 93 12.37 -1.90 -13.19
C ASN A 93 12.10 -3.34 -13.69
N GLU A 94 13.07 -3.96 -14.35
CA GLU A 94 13.00 -5.37 -14.78
C GLU A 94 13.15 -6.32 -13.61
N GLN A 95 14.13 -6.06 -12.76
CA GLN A 95 14.36 -6.86 -11.56
C GLN A 95 13.61 -6.28 -10.37
N ILE A 96 12.81 -7.14 -9.69
CA ILE A 96 12.06 -6.72 -8.52
C ILE A 96 12.99 -6.65 -7.30
N PRO A 97 13.18 -5.46 -6.70
CA PRO A 97 14.06 -5.30 -5.56
C PRO A 97 13.60 -6.10 -4.35
N GLY A 98 14.54 -6.75 -3.68
CA GLY A 98 14.29 -7.58 -2.50
C GLY A 98 14.43 -6.84 -1.17
N SER A 99 14.97 -5.61 -1.18
CA SER A 99 15.21 -4.84 0.03
C SER A 99 14.96 -3.33 -0.15
N ALA A 100 14.72 -2.63 0.95
CA ALA A 100 14.59 -1.17 0.93
C ALA A 100 15.89 -0.47 0.47
N ARG A 101 17.05 -1.09 0.69
CA ARG A 101 18.35 -0.60 0.19
C ARG A 101 18.37 -0.63 -1.34
N ASP A 102 17.88 -1.70 -1.94
CA ASP A 102 17.81 -1.83 -3.40
C ASP A 102 16.85 -0.82 -4.00
N VAL A 103 15.66 -0.62 -3.39
CA VAL A 103 14.73 0.44 -3.82
C VAL A 103 15.39 1.81 -3.75
N LYS A 104 16.09 2.13 -2.65
CA LYS A 104 16.80 3.42 -2.48
C LYS A 104 17.90 3.63 -3.52
N ARG A 105 18.56 2.55 -3.94
CA ARG A 105 19.58 2.59 -5.00
C ARG A 105 18.93 2.79 -6.37
N LEU A 106 17.89 2.02 -6.67
CA LEU A 106 17.22 2.04 -7.97
C LEU A 106 16.50 3.35 -8.25
N ILE A 107 15.81 3.94 -7.26
CA ILE A 107 15.00 5.16 -7.44
C ILE A 107 15.84 6.38 -7.87
N LYS A 108 17.16 6.33 -7.68
CA LYS A 108 18.09 7.34 -8.17
C LYS A 108 18.41 7.19 -9.66
N LYS A 109 18.23 5.97 -10.21
CA LYS A 109 18.59 5.64 -11.58
C LYS A 109 17.38 5.56 -12.50
N GLN A 110 16.24 5.17 -11.96
CA GLN A 110 14.99 4.99 -12.71
C GLN A 110 13.76 5.35 -11.87
N ASN A 111 12.68 5.73 -12.54
CA ASN A 111 11.44 6.19 -11.90
C ASN A 111 10.23 5.89 -12.81
N PRO A 112 9.24 5.14 -12.35
CA PRO A 112 9.06 4.64 -10.99
C PRO A 112 9.88 3.38 -10.68
N VAL A 113 9.96 3.01 -9.39
CA VAL A 113 10.44 1.70 -8.92
C VAL A 113 9.26 0.93 -8.34
N VAL A 114 9.08 -0.32 -8.79
CA VAL A 114 8.01 -1.21 -8.32
C VAL A 114 8.62 -2.37 -7.54
N CYS A 115 8.06 -2.69 -6.39
CA CYS A 115 8.45 -3.84 -5.57
C CYS A 115 7.23 -4.55 -4.97
N GLY A 116 7.44 -5.76 -4.47
CA GLY A 116 6.52 -6.44 -3.55
C GLY A 116 6.89 -6.14 -2.10
N ALA A 117 6.46 -6.99 -1.17
CA ALA A 117 6.92 -6.93 0.20
C ALA A 117 8.44 -7.16 0.27
N LEU A 118 9.15 -6.28 0.99
CA LEU A 118 10.60 -6.25 1.06
C LEU A 118 11.16 -7.09 2.21
N GLU A 119 10.36 -7.27 3.26
CA GLU A 119 10.74 -8.03 4.44
C GLU A 119 9.70 -9.10 4.75
N ILE A 120 10.18 -10.27 5.11
CA ILE A 120 9.39 -11.40 5.58
C ILE A 120 9.41 -11.39 7.10
N GLY A 121 8.28 -11.62 7.74
CA GLY A 121 8.21 -11.70 9.20
C GLY A 121 6.81 -11.98 9.70
N ARG A 122 6.71 -12.49 10.94
CA ARG A 122 5.41 -12.61 11.61
C ARG A 122 4.78 -11.22 11.75
N ASN A 123 3.50 -11.11 11.44
CA ASN A 123 2.73 -9.86 11.51
C ASN A 123 3.26 -8.72 10.61
N ARG A 124 4.00 -9.04 9.52
CA ARG A 124 4.38 -8.07 8.51
C ARG A 124 3.45 -8.15 7.31
N THR A 125 2.84 -7.04 6.99
CA THR A 125 1.98 -6.89 5.81
C THR A 125 2.68 -6.07 4.73
N THR A 126 2.05 -5.95 3.58
CA THR A 126 2.50 -5.05 2.51
C THR A 126 2.46 -3.59 2.97
N ASP A 127 1.45 -3.21 3.77
CA ASP A 127 1.29 -1.85 4.26
C ASP A 127 2.40 -1.47 5.25
N SER A 128 2.75 -2.37 6.19
CA SER A 128 3.88 -2.13 7.10
C SER A 128 5.22 -2.06 6.36
N ASN A 129 5.40 -2.85 5.29
CA ASN A 129 6.58 -2.76 4.41
C ASN A 129 6.64 -1.41 3.66
N ALA A 130 5.48 -0.93 3.16
CA ALA A 130 5.39 0.35 2.47
C ALA A 130 5.65 1.53 3.41
N ALA A 131 5.07 1.51 4.62
CA ALA A 131 5.32 2.53 5.65
C ALA A 131 6.80 2.56 6.07
N GLU A 132 7.44 1.39 6.26
CA GLU A 132 8.86 1.31 6.56
C GLU A 132 9.72 1.89 5.44
N LEU A 133 9.40 1.57 4.19
CA LEU A 133 10.07 2.14 3.02
C LEU A 133 9.89 3.66 2.96
N ALA A 134 8.68 4.17 3.21
CA ALA A 134 8.40 5.60 3.24
C ALA A 134 9.26 6.32 4.28
N GLY A 135 9.38 5.76 5.50
CA GLY A 135 10.26 6.30 6.52
C GLY A 135 11.75 6.27 6.14
N LYS A 136 12.23 5.19 5.49
CA LYS A 136 13.63 5.07 5.01
C LYS A 136 13.96 6.04 3.87
N LEU A 137 12.98 6.39 3.05
CA LEU A 137 13.12 7.35 1.94
C LEU A 137 12.79 8.78 2.35
N LYS A 138 12.31 9.03 3.56
CA LYS A 138 11.73 10.32 4.01
C LYS A 138 10.63 10.78 3.04
N ALA A 139 9.78 9.86 2.64
CA ALA A 139 8.76 10.02 1.62
C ALA A 139 7.39 10.32 2.20
N ARG A 140 6.53 10.99 1.46
CA ARG A 140 5.09 10.95 1.70
C ARG A 140 4.56 9.55 1.40
N PHE A 141 3.58 9.11 2.17
CA PHE A 141 3.00 7.78 2.01
C PHE A 141 1.56 7.86 1.51
N VAL A 142 1.25 7.12 0.46
CA VAL A 142 -0.12 7.01 -0.10
C VAL A 142 -0.55 5.56 -0.01
N ASN A 143 -1.61 5.28 0.74
CA ASN A 143 -2.24 3.97 0.77
C ASN A 143 -3.47 3.97 -0.16
N LEU A 144 -3.40 3.17 -1.23
CA LEU A 144 -4.51 2.98 -2.16
C LEU A 144 -5.35 1.78 -1.75
N THR A 145 -6.59 2.06 -1.40
CA THR A 145 -7.55 1.07 -0.91
C THR A 145 -8.85 1.06 -1.71
N ASP A 146 -9.73 0.15 -1.43
CA ASP A 146 -11.05 0.01 -2.07
C ASP A 146 -12.16 0.85 -1.40
N VAL A 147 -11.83 1.56 -0.31
CA VAL A 147 -12.72 2.48 0.40
C VAL A 147 -12.28 3.93 0.24
N LYS A 148 -13.17 4.89 0.55
CA LYS A 148 -12.91 6.33 0.38
C LYS A 148 -11.77 6.85 1.28
N GLY A 149 -11.53 6.19 2.42
CA GLY A 149 -10.54 6.55 3.43
C GLY A 149 -10.84 5.82 4.74
N LEU A 150 -10.34 6.34 5.86
CA LEU A 150 -10.57 5.81 7.19
C LEU A 150 -12.01 6.08 7.64
N HIS A 151 -12.58 5.12 8.34
CA HIS A 151 -13.89 5.24 9.00
C HIS A 151 -13.78 4.73 10.44
N ASP A 152 -14.69 5.18 11.30
CA ASP A 152 -14.77 4.73 12.70
C ASP A 152 -15.10 3.23 12.83
N LYS A 153 -15.72 2.65 11.81
CA LYS A 153 -16.03 1.22 11.65
C LYS A 153 -16.11 0.83 10.19
N ASN A 154 -16.20 -0.48 9.90
CA ASN A 154 -16.19 -0.95 8.52
C ASN A 154 -17.39 -0.45 7.71
N PRO A 155 -17.21 0.43 6.70
CA PRO A 155 -18.32 1.02 5.93
C PRO A 155 -19.04 0.01 5.04
N LYS A 156 -18.45 -1.16 4.78
CA LYS A 156 -19.13 -2.25 4.03
C LYS A 156 -20.10 -3.04 4.89
N LYS A 157 -19.90 -3.04 6.22
CA LYS A 157 -20.77 -3.76 7.18
C LYS A 157 -21.77 -2.84 7.88
N PHE A 158 -21.40 -1.57 8.10
CA PHE A 158 -22.17 -0.64 8.90
C PHE A 158 -22.53 0.60 8.09
N LYS A 159 -23.83 0.78 7.78
CA LYS A 159 -24.33 1.94 7.02
C LYS A 159 -24.08 3.28 7.73
N ASN A 160 -23.98 3.27 9.06
CA ASN A 160 -23.71 4.44 9.91
C ASN A 160 -22.20 4.62 10.20
N ALA A 161 -21.30 4.03 9.43
CA ALA A 161 -19.87 4.27 9.53
C ALA A 161 -19.54 5.72 9.16
N ARG A 162 -18.86 6.44 10.07
CA ARG A 162 -18.49 7.84 9.89
C ARG A 162 -17.11 7.92 9.22
N PHE A 163 -17.05 8.68 8.15
CA PHE A 163 -15.78 8.95 7.46
C PHE A 163 -14.92 9.93 8.28
N ILE A 164 -13.64 9.63 8.41
CA ILE A 164 -12.65 10.44 9.11
C ILE A 164 -11.75 11.08 8.06
N ARG A 165 -11.89 12.41 7.90
CA ARG A 165 -11.16 13.17 6.89
C ARG A 165 -9.70 13.41 7.28
N GLU A 166 -9.47 13.63 8.58
CA GLU A 166 -8.18 14.00 9.14
C GLU A 166 -8.01 13.39 10.52
N ILE A 167 -6.82 12.91 10.84
CA ILE A 167 -6.52 12.30 12.14
C ILE A 167 -5.05 12.48 12.49
N GLY A 168 -4.76 12.81 13.75
CA GLY A 168 -3.41 12.88 14.27
C GLY A 168 -2.73 11.51 14.36
N TYR A 169 -1.41 11.46 14.28
CA TYR A 169 -0.64 10.20 14.36
C TYR A 169 -0.96 9.36 15.59
N ASN A 170 -1.14 10.00 16.76
CA ASN A 170 -1.39 9.32 18.03
C ASN A 170 -2.78 8.68 18.05
N ASP A 171 -3.79 9.42 17.59
CA ASP A 171 -5.18 8.96 17.56
C ASP A 171 -5.35 7.84 16.53
N PHE A 172 -4.69 7.95 15.37
CA PHE A 172 -4.67 6.91 14.37
C PHE A 172 -4.07 5.60 14.90
N CYS A 173 -2.91 5.66 15.58
CA CYS A 173 -2.28 4.49 16.18
C CYS A 173 -3.14 3.89 17.31
N SER A 174 -3.77 4.74 18.14
CA SER A 174 -4.69 4.30 19.19
C SER A 174 -5.92 3.61 18.62
N MET A 175 -6.47 4.13 17.52
CA MET A 175 -7.58 3.53 16.81
C MET A 175 -7.20 2.17 16.20
N ALA A 176 -6.00 2.06 15.59
CA ALA A 176 -5.48 0.80 15.05
C ALA A 176 -5.31 -0.27 16.14
N ARG A 177 -4.87 0.12 17.35
CA ARG A 177 -4.74 -0.80 18.50
C ARG A 177 -6.10 -1.32 19.00
N LYS A 178 -7.12 -0.46 19.06
CA LYS A 178 -8.48 -0.83 19.51
C LYS A 178 -9.16 -1.83 18.57
N VAL A 179 -8.92 -1.70 17.27
CA VAL A 179 -9.49 -2.61 16.27
C VAL A 179 -8.88 -4.01 16.39
N GLY A 180 -7.66 -4.13 16.91
CA GLY A 180 -6.99 -5.39 17.21
C GLY A 180 -6.76 -6.28 15.98
N PHE A 181 -6.08 -7.40 16.20
CA PHE A 181 -5.85 -8.44 15.20
C PHE A 181 -7.06 -9.42 15.16
N HIS A 182 -8.26 -8.92 14.91
CA HIS A 182 -9.40 -9.81 14.72
C HIS A 182 -9.50 -10.12 13.22
N SER A 183 -9.25 -11.39 12.88
CA SER A 183 -9.42 -11.87 11.51
C SER A 183 -10.82 -11.54 11.00
N GLY A 184 -10.88 -10.69 9.95
CA GLY A 184 -12.13 -10.22 9.37
C GLY A 184 -12.52 -8.78 9.69
N GLN A 185 -11.83 -8.04 10.56
CA GLN A 185 -11.96 -6.58 10.66
C GLN A 185 -10.96 -5.92 9.70
N HIS A 186 -11.47 -5.29 8.66
CA HIS A 186 -10.67 -4.53 7.70
C HIS A 186 -10.42 -3.13 8.25
N PHE A 187 -9.34 -2.96 9.00
CA PHE A 187 -8.74 -1.65 9.16
C PHE A 187 -7.92 -1.34 7.91
N VAL A 188 -7.96 -0.10 7.45
CA VAL A 188 -7.35 0.29 6.16
C VAL A 188 -5.81 0.21 6.14
N LEU A 189 -5.18 0.19 7.31
CA LEU A 189 -3.75 -0.06 7.53
C LEU A 189 -3.60 -0.91 8.81
N ASP A 190 -2.69 -1.86 8.81
CA ASP A 190 -2.44 -2.69 10.00
C ASP A 190 -1.76 -1.91 11.13
N LEU A 191 -1.82 -2.47 12.36
CA LEU A 191 -1.24 -1.84 13.55
C LEU A 191 0.25 -1.55 13.38
N LYS A 192 1.00 -2.45 12.74
CA LYS A 192 2.44 -2.27 12.53
C LYS A 192 2.73 -1.09 11.61
N ALA A 193 1.94 -0.91 10.55
CA ALA A 193 2.02 0.27 9.68
C ALA A 193 1.70 1.54 10.48
N ALA A 194 0.64 1.53 11.30
CA ALA A 194 0.26 2.67 12.13
C ALA A 194 1.36 3.08 13.12
N GLU A 195 2.00 2.11 13.79
CA GLU A 195 3.14 2.36 14.70
C GLU A 195 4.34 2.98 13.98
N ILE A 196 4.65 2.51 12.76
CA ILE A 196 5.74 3.06 11.93
C ILE A 196 5.42 4.48 11.51
N ILE A 197 4.20 4.74 11.04
CA ILE A 197 3.72 6.08 10.64
C ILE A 197 3.81 7.05 11.82
N GLN A 198 3.32 6.64 12.99
CA GLN A 198 3.38 7.43 14.22
C GLN A 198 4.83 7.73 14.63
N LYS A 199 5.67 6.69 14.75
CA LYS A 199 7.07 6.83 15.22
C LYS A 199 7.90 7.70 14.30
N LYS A 200 7.71 7.59 12.97
CA LYS A 200 8.49 8.31 11.97
C LYS A 200 7.83 9.59 11.48
N LYS A 201 6.65 9.94 12.00
CA LYS A 201 5.87 11.11 11.61
C LYS A 201 5.72 11.21 10.08
N ILE A 202 5.25 10.13 9.45
CA ILE A 202 5.16 10.04 7.99
C ILE A 202 3.84 10.68 7.52
N PRO A 203 3.86 11.80 6.77
CA PRO A 203 2.64 12.35 6.18
C PRO A 203 1.98 11.31 5.28
N THR A 204 0.78 10.87 5.66
CA THR A 204 0.13 9.71 5.05
C THR A 204 -1.26 10.05 4.56
N ALA A 205 -1.59 9.64 3.33
CA ALA A 205 -2.93 9.72 2.78
C ALA A 205 -3.52 8.33 2.53
N ILE A 206 -4.75 8.12 2.98
CA ILE A 206 -5.55 6.94 2.61
C ILE A 206 -6.56 7.38 1.56
N ILE A 207 -6.47 6.84 0.35
CA ILE A 207 -7.23 7.30 -0.81
C ILE A 207 -7.83 6.09 -1.55
N LYS A 208 -9.04 6.24 -2.08
CA LYS A 208 -9.65 5.24 -2.94
C LYS A 208 -8.82 5.04 -4.21
N GLY A 209 -8.53 3.79 -4.56
CA GLY A 209 -7.52 3.41 -5.56
C GLY A 209 -7.68 4.03 -6.95
N GLU A 210 -8.90 4.34 -7.38
CA GLU A 210 -9.13 4.99 -8.69
C GLU A 210 -9.13 6.52 -8.65
N SER A 211 -8.99 7.13 -7.47
CA SER A 211 -9.07 8.60 -7.28
C SER A 211 -7.72 9.28 -7.50
N PHE A 212 -7.12 9.09 -8.67
CA PHE A 212 -5.79 9.63 -9.00
C PHE A 212 -5.67 11.15 -8.87
N LYS A 213 -6.77 11.90 -9.10
CA LYS A 213 -6.82 13.35 -8.90
C LYS A 213 -6.59 13.72 -7.43
N GLU A 214 -7.13 12.92 -6.51
CA GLU A 214 -7.00 13.16 -5.07
C GLU A 214 -5.57 12.86 -4.58
N ILE A 215 -4.89 11.87 -5.19
CA ILE A 215 -3.46 11.64 -4.92
C ILE A 215 -2.65 12.88 -5.32
N GLN A 216 -2.91 13.45 -6.51
CA GLN A 216 -2.19 14.64 -6.99
C GLN A 216 -2.44 15.84 -6.07
N ARG A 217 -3.67 16.03 -5.58
CA ARG A 217 -4.01 17.08 -4.63
C ARG A 217 -3.24 16.94 -3.32
N PHE A 218 -3.23 15.73 -2.73
CA PHE A 218 -2.43 15.43 -1.53
C PHE A 218 -0.94 15.76 -1.75
N LEU A 219 -0.38 15.33 -2.87
CA LEU A 219 1.03 15.60 -3.19
C LEU A 219 1.35 17.09 -3.35
N LYS A 220 0.36 17.90 -3.74
CA LYS A 220 0.49 19.37 -3.85
C LYS A 220 0.13 20.10 -2.56
N GLY A 221 -0.17 19.39 -1.45
CA GLY A 221 -0.62 20.01 -0.21
C GLY A 221 -1.99 20.68 -0.32
N GLN A 222 -2.80 20.29 -1.30
CA GLN A 222 -4.15 20.78 -1.51
C GLN A 222 -5.17 19.89 -0.79
N ASP A 223 -6.34 20.44 -0.56
CA ASP A 223 -7.47 19.68 -0.03
C ASP A 223 -7.89 18.54 -0.96
N PHE A 224 -8.13 17.35 -0.40
CA PHE A 224 -8.41 16.14 -1.17
C PHE A 224 -9.48 15.25 -0.51
N VAL A 225 -10.09 14.40 -1.30
CA VAL A 225 -11.05 13.39 -0.83
C VAL A 225 -10.30 12.12 -0.43
N GLY A 226 -10.14 11.92 0.87
CA GLY A 226 -9.39 10.84 1.48
C GLY A 226 -9.21 11.12 2.97
N THR A 227 -8.36 10.34 3.64
CA THR A 227 -7.96 10.62 5.03
C THR A 227 -6.52 11.07 5.07
N LEU A 228 -6.26 12.22 5.68
CA LEU A 228 -4.93 12.71 6.02
C LEU A 228 -4.56 12.23 7.42
N ILE A 229 -3.36 11.65 7.57
CA ILE A 229 -2.75 11.29 8.86
C ILE A 229 -1.49 12.14 9.02
N HIS A 230 -1.42 12.96 10.09
CA HIS A 230 -0.33 13.92 10.32
C HIS A 230 -0.06 14.19 11.78
#